data_379eafdbefd058b0f640e7204b30ce38
#
_entry.id   379eafdbefd058b0f640e7204b30ce38
#
_cell.length_a   1.000
_cell.length_b   1.000
_cell.length_c   1.000
_cell.angle_alpha   90.00
_cell.angle_beta   90.00
_cell.angle_gamma   90.00
#
_symmetry.space_group_name_H-M   'P 1'
#
loop_
_entity.id
_entity.type
_entity.pdbx_description
1 polymer ?
#
loop_
_entity_poly.entity_id
_entity_poly.type
_entity_poly.pdbx_seq_one_letter_code
_entity_poly.pdbx_strand_id
1 'polypeptide(L)'
;LYAEEPVSRPVSRETVERRTDFVIGACMFLSRNFLETIGLMDERYFLYFEEIDWSVRAGTRFPPVYAPKAMVYHKEGGSIGSSSQHGGRSAFSEFWLARSKLLFTRKFYPHLLPLIYLVSLAQIVRRLLNGQRDKARVILRACLGAKCPVRADRTKPGAPPRYQRAT
;
A
#
# COMPACT_ATOMS: atom_id res chain seq x y z
N LEU A 1 2.37 -9.14 -7.35
CA LEU A 1 2.18 -10.57 -7.02
C LEU A 1 2.44 -10.73 -5.52
N TYR A 2 1.41 -10.83 -4.71
CA TYR A 2 1.53 -11.28 -3.33
C TYR A 2 1.73 -12.79 -3.37
N ALA A 3 2.92 -13.27 -3.07
CA ALA A 3 3.13 -14.67 -2.75
C ALA A 3 2.98 -14.80 -1.23
N GLU A 4 1.82 -15.27 -0.77
CA GLU A 4 1.65 -15.76 0.58
C GLU A 4 2.28 -17.16 0.65
N GLU A 5 3.49 -17.25 1.16
CA GLU A 5 4.09 -18.54 1.47
C GLU A 5 3.63 -18.96 2.88
N PRO A 6 3.10 -20.18 3.04
CA PRO A 6 2.72 -20.67 4.35
C PRO A 6 3.93 -20.73 5.28
N VAL A 7 3.80 -20.24 6.50
CA VAL A 7 4.84 -20.20 7.54
C VAL A 7 5.47 -21.61 7.80
N SER A 8 4.81 -22.66 7.37
CA SER A 8 5.26 -24.07 7.50
C SER A 8 6.35 -24.48 6.52
N ARG A 9 6.63 -23.70 5.48
CA ARG A 9 7.70 -24.03 4.53
C ARG A 9 8.83 -23.02 4.67
N PRO A 10 10.06 -23.47 5.03
CA PRO A 10 11.22 -22.59 5.04
C PRO A 10 11.53 -22.15 3.61
N VAL A 11 11.36 -20.86 3.34
CA VAL A 11 11.79 -20.26 2.08
C VAL A 11 13.24 -19.79 2.23
N SER A 12 14.08 -20.07 1.25
CA SER A 12 15.48 -19.64 1.33
C SER A 12 15.55 -18.10 1.29
N ARG A 13 16.43 -17.53 2.10
CA ARG A 13 16.70 -16.10 2.16
C ARG A 13 16.93 -15.51 0.77
N GLU A 14 17.80 -16.14 -0.01
CA GLU A 14 18.14 -15.70 -1.36
C GLU A 14 16.93 -15.64 -2.29
N THR A 15 16.02 -16.63 -2.20
CA THR A 15 14.80 -16.64 -3.01
C THR A 15 13.87 -15.48 -2.66
N VAL A 16 13.70 -15.17 -1.36
CA VAL A 16 12.86 -14.05 -0.91
C VAL A 16 13.48 -12.73 -1.36
N GLU A 17 14.75 -12.49 -1.08
CA GLU A 17 15.43 -11.24 -1.41
C GLU A 17 15.44 -10.97 -2.91
N ARG A 18 15.66 -11.98 -3.75
CA ARG A 18 15.63 -11.83 -5.21
C ARG A 18 14.24 -11.54 -5.79
N ARG A 19 13.17 -11.95 -5.09
CA ARG A 19 11.77 -11.77 -5.54
C ARG A 19 11.08 -10.57 -4.91
N THR A 20 11.74 -9.86 -4.00
CA THR A 20 11.17 -8.75 -3.25
C THR A 20 11.61 -7.44 -3.87
N ASP A 21 10.68 -6.74 -4.52
CA ASP A 21 10.92 -5.41 -5.07
C ASP A 21 10.78 -4.30 -4.02
N PHE A 22 9.95 -4.52 -3.00
CA PHE A 22 9.74 -3.57 -1.90
C PHE A 22 9.27 -4.27 -0.63
N VAL A 23 9.48 -3.63 0.51
CA VAL A 23 9.06 -4.13 1.84
C VAL A 23 7.75 -3.45 2.23
N ILE A 24 6.78 -4.24 2.71
CA ILE A 24 5.49 -3.72 3.16
C ILE A 24 5.65 -2.95 4.48
N GLY A 25 5.02 -1.78 4.59
CA GLY A 25 5.07 -0.89 5.75
C GLY A 25 4.57 -1.48 7.06
N ALA A 26 3.92 -2.65 7.03
CA ALA A 26 3.47 -3.36 8.22
C ALA A 26 4.60 -3.82 9.14
N CYS A 27 5.76 -4.16 8.55
CA CYS A 27 6.97 -4.49 9.31
C CYS A 27 8.22 -4.16 8.48
N MET A 28 8.81 -3.02 8.74
CA MET A 28 9.97 -2.53 8.05
C MET A 28 11.02 -2.07 9.07
N PHE A 29 12.24 -2.60 8.94
CA PHE A 29 13.39 -2.13 9.71
C PHE A 29 14.38 -1.44 8.78
N LEU A 30 14.81 -0.25 9.15
CA LEU A 30 15.68 0.59 8.33
C LEU A 30 16.95 0.93 9.08
N SER A 31 18.07 0.91 8.39
CA SER A 31 19.32 1.39 8.95
C SER A 31 19.36 2.92 9.00
N ARG A 32 20.13 3.48 9.92
CA ARG A 32 20.40 4.92 9.98
C ARG A 32 20.99 5.43 8.66
N ASN A 33 21.95 4.70 8.10
CA ASN A 33 22.58 5.03 6.82
C ASN A 33 21.57 5.10 5.67
N PHE A 34 20.55 4.22 5.66
CA PHE A 34 19.46 4.32 4.68
C PHE A 34 18.74 5.66 4.81
N LEU A 35 18.33 6.04 6.02
CA LEU A 35 17.60 7.29 6.26
C LEU A 35 18.43 8.53 5.92
N GLU A 36 19.70 8.54 6.27
CA GLU A 36 20.63 9.63 5.97
C GLU A 36 20.91 9.78 4.47
N THR A 37 20.87 8.66 3.73
CA THR A 37 21.19 8.65 2.29
C THR A 37 19.96 8.91 1.41
N ILE A 38 18.83 8.22 1.70
CA ILE A 38 17.62 8.23 0.88
C ILE A 38 16.62 9.27 1.36
N GLY A 39 16.73 9.66 2.63
CA GLY A 39 15.79 10.58 3.29
C GLY A 39 14.53 9.88 3.78
N LEU A 40 13.57 10.67 4.24
CA LEU A 40 12.30 10.20 4.78
C LEU A 40 11.32 9.79 3.67
N MET A 41 10.22 9.17 4.07
CA MET A 41 9.08 8.92 3.19
C MET A 41 8.51 10.24 2.65
N ASP A 42 8.00 10.20 1.43
CA ASP A 42 7.37 11.34 0.80
C ASP A 42 5.95 11.54 1.38
N GLU A 43 5.76 12.57 2.20
CA GLU A 43 4.50 12.83 2.92
C GLU A 43 3.30 13.13 2.01
N ARG A 44 3.50 13.28 0.70
CA ARG A 44 2.42 13.42 -0.27
C ARG A 44 1.62 12.13 -0.43
N TYR A 45 2.22 10.99 -0.09
CA TYR A 45 1.51 9.72 0.03
C TYR A 45 0.88 9.63 1.42
N PHE A 46 -0.43 9.69 1.47
CA PHE A 46 -1.15 9.47 2.72
C PHE A 46 -1.33 7.97 3.04
N LEU A 47 -1.44 7.17 1.98
CA LEU A 47 -1.67 5.73 2.08
C LEU A 47 -1.37 5.09 0.73
N TYR A 48 -0.66 3.97 0.75
CA TYR A 48 -0.17 3.22 -0.40
C TYR A 48 0.90 3.95 -1.23
N PHE A 49 1.82 3.19 -1.78
CA PHE A 49 2.95 3.61 -2.60
C PHE A 49 4.09 4.32 -1.86
N GLU A 50 3.95 4.67 -0.60
CA GLU A 50 5.02 5.27 0.20
C GLU A 50 6.25 4.37 0.27
N GLU A 51 6.06 3.08 0.52
CA GLU A 51 7.14 2.09 0.58
C GLU A 51 7.73 1.80 -0.80
N ILE A 52 6.87 1.80 -1.83
CA ILE A 52 7.30 1.60 -3.22
C ILE A 52 8.15 2.79 -3.67
N ASP A 53 7.73 4.02 -3.37
CA ASP A 53 8.54 5.23 -3.62
C ASP A 53 9.91 5.12 -2.94
N TRP A 54 9.93 4.69 -1.70
CA TRP A 54 11.18 4.52 -0.96
C TRP A 54 12.08 3.48 -1.61
N SER A 55 11.54 2.34 -2.00
CA SER A 55 12.28 1.25 -2.66
C SER A 55 12.84 1.69 -4.01
N VAL A 56 12.07 2.44 -4.79
CA VAL A 56 12.55 2.99 -6.07
C VAL A 56 13.68 4.00 -5.86
N ARG A 57 13.59 4.86 -4.83
CA ARG A 57 14.68 5.80 -4.50
C ARG A 57 15.93 5.09 -3.98
N ALA A 58 15.74 4.00 -3.24
CA ALA A 58 16.82 3.19 -2.72
C ALA A 58 17.59 2.44 -3.83
N GLY A 59 16.86 1.99 -4.85
CA GLY A 59 17.43 1.25 -5.97
C GLY A 59 18.25 0.05 -5.52
N THR A 60 19.32 -0.24 -6.25
CA THR A 60 20.25 -1.33 -5.92
C THR A 60 21.20 -1.03 -4.76
N ARG A 61 21.24 0.22 -4.29
CA ARG A 61 22.15 0.63 -3.20
C ARG A 61 21.74 0.06 -1.85
N PHE A 62 20.43 -0.11 -1.62
CA PHE A 62 19.86 -0.68 -0.40
C PHE A 62 18.83 -1.74 -0.76
N PRO A 63 19.27 -2.93 -1.18
CA PRO A 63 18.35 -4.01 -1.51
C PRO A 63 17.58 -4.48 -0.27
N PRO A 64 16.34 -4.96 -0.43
CA PRO A 64 15.61 -5.59 0.64
C PRO A 64 16.37 -6.79 1.22
N VAL A 65 16.34 -6.92 2.55
CA VAL A 65 16.97 -8.04 3.27
C VAL A 65 15.91 -8.75 4.10
N TYR A 66 15.89 -10.08 3.99
CA TYR A 66 14.94 -10.92 4.72
C TYR A 66 15.51 -11.37 6.07
N ALA A 67 14.73 -11.18 7.13
CA ALA A 67 15.06 -11.61 8.49
C ALA A 67 14.23 -12.87 8.86
N PRO A 68 14.70 -14.11 8.56
CA PRO A 68 13.89 -15.33 8.66
C PRO A 68 13.48 -15.69 10.10
N LYS A 69 14.15 -15.14 11.10
CA LYS A 69 13.84 -15.37 12.53
C LYS A 69 12.88 -14.33 13.10
N ALA A 70 12.57 -13.25 12.35
CA ALA A 70 11.60 -12.26 12.78
C ALA A 70 10.19 -12.70 12.39
N MET A 71 9.29 -12.72 13.37
CA MET A 71 7.88 -13.05 13.16
C MET A 71 7.02 -11.87 13.59
N VAL A 72 6.13 -11.43 12.69
CA VAL A 72 5.23 -10.32 12.92
C VAL A 72 3.80 -10.73 12.62
N TYR A 73 2.90 -10.49 13.56
CA TYR A 73 1.47 -10.71 13.38
C TYR A 73 0.81 -9.40 12.94
N HIS A 74 0.50 -9.31 11.66
CA HIS A 74 -0.14 -8.13 11.07
C HIS A 74 -1.65 -8.31 10.97
N LYS A 75 -2.40 -7.40 11.63
CA LYS A 75 -3.86 -7.35 11.55
C LYS A 75 -4.27 -6.46 10.37
N GLU A 76 -4.42 -7.06 9.20
CA GLU A 76 -4.75 -6.35 7.97
C GLU A 76 -6.08 -5.60 8.06
N GLY A 77 -6.12 -4.37 7.58
CA GLY A 77 -7.35 -3.59 7.39
C GLY A 77 -8.01 -3.02 8.64
N GLY A 78 -7.41 -3.22 9.82
CA GLY A 78 -8.01 -2.79 11.10
C GLY A 78 -8.27 -1.28 11.21
N SER A 79 -7.48 -0.45 10.53
CA SER A 79 -7.59 1.02 10.61
C SER A 79 -8.33 1.66 9.44
N ILE A 80 -8.33 1.02 8.26
CA ILE A 80 -8.80 1.61 7.01
C ILE A 80 -10.02 0.90 6.41
N GLY A 81 -10.56 -0.10 7.12
CA GLY A 81 -11.74 -0.83 6.70
C GLY A 81 -11.58 -1.62 5.39
N SER A 82 -10.35 -2.01 5.05
CA SER A 82 -10.09 -2.86 3.89
C SER A 82 -9.49 -4.17 4.36
N SER A 83 -10.04 -5.30 3.90
CA SER A 83 -9.54 -6.62 4.18
C SER A 83 -9.53 -7.42 2.88
N SER A 84 -8.44 -8.14 2.64
CA SER A 84 -8.35 -9.10 1.54
C SER A 84 -9.34 -10.26 1.73
N GLN A 85 -9.68 -10.58 2.97
CA GLN A 85 -10.54 -11.71 3.34
C GLN A 85 -12.04 -11.37 3.37
N HIS A 86 -12.44 -10.11 3.62
CA HIS A 86 -13.85 -9.74 3.84
C HIS A 86 -14.27 -8.51 3.01
N GLY A 87 -14.76 -8.73 1.81
CA GLY A 87 -15.50 -7.71 1.04
C GLY A 87 -14.69 -6.68 0.26
N GLY A 88 -13.38 -6.82 0.17
CA GLY A 88 -12.54 -5.96 -0.67
C GLY A 88 -12.24 -4.58 -0.06
N ARG A 89 -11.68 -3.68 -0.88
CA ARG A 89 -11.28 -2.34 -0.43
C ARG A 89 -12.46 -1.44 -0.13
N SER A 90 -12.35 -0.63 0.94
CA SER A 90 -13.29 0.46 1.23
C SER A 90 -13.17 1.59 0.18
N ALA A 91 -14.18 2.45 0.08
CA ALA A 91 -14.13 3.63 -0.79
C ALA A 91 -12.97 4.57 -0.41
N PHE A 92 -12.64 4.67 0.88
CA PHE A 92 -11.49 5.41 1.38
C PHE A 92 -10.16 4.84 0.82
N SER A 93 -9.98 3.52 0.91
CA SER A 93 -8.81 2.84 0.35
C SER A 93 -8.70 2.97 -1.17
N GLU A 94 -9.83 2.85 -1.89
CA GLU A 94 -9.86 3.00 -3.36
C GLU A 94 -9.43 4.41 -3.79
N PHE A 95 -9.87 5.45 -3.05
CA PHE A 95 -9.47 6.83 -3.33
C PHE A 95 -7.95 7.01 -3.21
N TRP A 96 -7.38 6.61 -2.06
CA TRP A 96 -5.96 6.81 -1.80
C TRP A 96 -5.08 5.96 -2.70
N LEU A 97 -5.48 4.73 -3.00
CA LEU A 97 -4.78 3.88 -3.95
C LEU A 97 -4.72 4.52 -5.35
N ALA A 98 -5.85 5.05 -5.84
CA ALA A 98 -5.89 5.72 -7.14
C ALA A 98 -5.02 7.00 -7.15
N ARG A 99 -5.11 7.82 -6.08
CA ARG A 99 -4.33 9.05 -5.95
C ARG A 99 -2.83 8.79 -5.85
N SER A 100 -2.43 7.86 -5.00
CA SER A 100 -1.02 7.52 -4.78
C SER A 100 -0.40 6.89 -6.03
N LYS A 101 -1.14 6.03 -6.74
CA LYS A 101 -0.73 5.49 -8.04
C LYS A 101 -0.44 6.59 -9.06
N LEU A 102 -1.32 7.58 -9.18
CA LEU A 102 -1.11 8.72 -10.08
C LEU A 102 0.08 9.59 -9.67
N LEU A 103 0.24 9.84 -8.37
CA LEU A 103 1.39 10.58 -7.83
C LEU A 103 2.71 9.87 -8.14
N PHE A 104 2.76 8.57 -7.89
CA PHE A 104 3.91 7.72 -8.16
C PHE A 104 4.26 7.70 -9.65
N THR A 105 3.26 7.47 -10.51
CA THR A 105 3.47 7.46 -11.96
C THR A 105 3.96 8.81 -12.46
N ARG A 106 3.39 9.92 -11.97
CA ARG A 106 3.85 11.27 -12.34
C ARG A 106 5.29 11.53 -11.92
N LYS A 107 5.71 10.99 -10.78
CA LYS A 107 7.06 11.19 -10.23
C LYS A 107 8.12 10.40 -10.98
N PHE A 108 7.87 9.12 -11.26
CA PHE A 108 8.89 8.21 -11.78
C PHE A 108 8.69 7.82 -13.25
N TYR A 109 7.44 7.80 -13.73
CA TYR A 109 7.08 7.28 -15.06
C TYR A 109 6.06 8.19 -15.77
N PRO A 110 6.33 9.50 -15.94
CA PRO A 110 5.33 10.45 -16.44
C PRO A 110 4.77 10.07 -17.82
N HIS A 111 5.54 9.40 -18.66
CA HIS A 111 5.11 8.90 -19.97
C HIS A 111 4.02 7.83 -19.89
N LEU A 112 3.86 7.16 -18.75
CA LEU A 112 2.81 6.16 -18.52
C LEU A 112 1.49 6.75 -17.99
N LEU A 113 1.43 8.05 -17.71
CA LEU A 113 0.21 8.70 -17.20
C LEU A 113 -1.02 8.44 -18.07
N PRO A 114 -0.95 8.55 -19.42
CA PRO A 114 -2.13 8.27 -20.27
C PRO A 114 -2.66 6.85 -20.05
N LEU A 115 -1.76 5.87 -19.95
CA LEU A 115 -2.13 4.48 -19.69
C LEU A 115 -2.79 4.31 -18.32
N ILE A 116 -2.25 4.97 -17.28
CA ILE A 116 -2.82 4.90 -15.92
C ILE A 116 -4.21 5.56 -15.85
N TYR A 117 -4.44 6.65 -16.59
CA TYR A 117 -5.78 7.23 -16.72
C TYR A 117 -6.74 6.29 -17.44
N LEU A 118 -6.32 5.62 -18.51
CA LEU A 118 -7.12 4.62 -19.22
C LEU A 118 -7.49 3.44 -18.29
N VAL A 119 -6.52 2.90 -17.57
CA VAL A 119 -6.76 1.84 -16.57
C VAL A 119 -7.72 2.32 -15.47
N SER A 120 -7.59 3.56 -15.01
CA SER A 120 -8.50 4.13 -14.00
C SER A 120 -9.92 4.28 -14.55
N LEU A 121 -10.06 4.69 -15.81
CA LEU A 121 -11.37 4.75 -16.49
C LEU A 121 -12.01 3.36 -16.59
N ALA A 122 -11.24 2.35 -17.01
CA ALA A 122 -11.73 0.97 -17.05
C ALA A 122 -12.17 0.46 -15.67
N GLN A 123 -11.42 0.83 -14.61
CA GLN A 123 -11.82 0.52 -13.23
C GLN A 123 -13.13 1.21 -12.84
N ILE A 124 -13.31 2.49 -13.19
CA ILE A 124 -14.55 3.25 -12.93
C ILE A 124 -15.73 2.56 -13.61
N VAL A 125 -15.60 2.24 -14.91
CA VAL A 125 -16.66 1.55 -15.67
C VAL A 125 -17.00 0.21 -15.02
N ARG A 126 -16.00 -0.61 -14.68
CA ARG A 126 -16.23 -1.89 -14.01
C ARG A 126 -16.95 -1.72 -12.66
N ARG A 127 -16.60 -0.68 -11.87
CA ARG A 127 -17.28 -0.40 -10.60
C ARG A 127 -18.74 0.01 -10.82
N LEU A 128 -19.03 0.79 -11.85
CA LEU A 128 -20.39 1.19 -12.20
C LEU A 128 -21.24 0.00 -12.64
N LEU A 129 -20.70 -0.86 -13.51
CA LEU A 129 -21.38 -2.10 -13.96
C LEU A 129 -21.70 -3.04 -12.79
N ASN A 130 -20.85 -3.07 -11.76
CA ASN A 130 -21.06 -3.86 -10.54
C ASN A 130 -21.91 -3.14 -9.48
N GLY A 131 -22.57 -2.01 -9.81
CA GLY A 131 -23.41 -1.25 -8.88
C GLY A 131 -22.64 -0.48 -7.79
N GLN A 132 -21.31 -0.46 -7.83
CA GLN A 132 -20.43 0.15 -6.80
C GLN A 132 -20.18 1.64 -7.07
N ARG A 133 -21.26 2.42 -7.16
CA ARG A 133 -21.22 3.84 -7.56
C ARG A 133 -20.31 4.70 -6.67
N ASP A 134 -20.27 4.43 -5.37
CA ASP A 134 -19.42 5.19 -4.43
C ASP A 134 -17.94 4.97 -4.70
N LYS A 135 -17.54 3.71 -5.00
CA LYS A 135 -16.16 3.40 -5.37
C LYS A 135 -15.78 4.02 -6.71
N ALA A 136 -16.67 4.01 -7.70
CA ALA A 136 -16.45 4.68 -8.99
C ALA A 136 -16.25 6.19 -8.81
N ARG A 137 -17.12 6.83 -8.01
CA ARG A 137 -17.05 8.28 -7.70
C ARG A 137 -15.73 8.66 -7.05
N VAL A 138 -15.24 7.90 -6.07
CA VAL A 138 -13.99 8.25 -5.38
C VAL A 138 -12.77 8.08 -6.27
N ILE A 139 -12.73 7.06 -7.15
CA ILE A 139 -11.66 6.91 -8.14
C ILE A 139 -11.65 8.10 -9.10
N LEU A 140 -12.81 8.50 -9.62
CA LEU A 140 -12.93 9.68 -10.50
C LEU A 140 -12.41 10.94 -9.79
N ARG A 141 -12.81 11.18 -8.54
CA ARG A 141 -12.34 12.34 -7.76
C ARG A 141 -10.81 12.31 -7.54
N ALA A 142 -10.25 11.14 -7.32
CA ALA A 142 -8.80 10.99 -7.19
C ALA A 142 -8.08 11.36 -8.51
N CYS A 143 -8.62 10.93 -9.66
CA CYS A 143 -8.10 11.27 -10.98
C CYS A 143 -8.16 12.77 -11.27
N LEU A 144 -9.19 13.45 -10.80
CA LEU A 144 -9.36 14.91 -10.94
C LEU A 144 -8.59 15.73 -9.89
N GLY A 145 -7.80 15.10 -9.02
CA GLY A 145 -7.04 15.80 -7.99
C GLY A 145 -7.88 16.37 -6.84
N ALA A 146 -9.16 15.99 -6.74
CA ALA A 146 -10.06 16.47 -5.70
C ALA A 146 -9.69 15.91 -4.31
N LYS A 147 -10.20 16.53 -3.24
CA LYS A 147 -10.04 16.03 -1.87
C LYS A 147 -10.84 14.73 -1.66
N CYS A 148 -10.34 13.86 -0.78
CA CYS A 148 -11.04 12.64 -0.39
C CYS A 148 -12.40 12.97 0.24
N PRO A 149 -13.52 12.47 -0.31
CA PRO A 149 -14.86 12.79 0.21
C PRO A 149 -15.26 11.90 1.40
N VAL A 150 -14.45 10.87 1.68
CA VAL A 150 -14.76 9.82 2.67
C VAL A 150 -13.75 9.89 3.81
N ARG A 151 -14.23 9.78 5.04
CA ARG A 151 -13.35 9.60 6.21
C ARG A 151 -13.09 8.11 6.43
N ALA A 152 -11.95 7.77 7.04
CA ALA A 152 -11.69 6.42 7.52
C ALA A 152 -12.80 6.03 8.51
N ASP A 153 -13.48 4.92 8.24
CA ASP A 153 -14.51 4.42 9.14
C ASP A 153 -13.85 3.78 10.36
N ARG A 154 -13.81 4.52 11.46
CA ARG A 154 -13.25 4.07 12.75
C ARG A 154 -14.24 3.26 13.58
N THR A 155 -15.46 3.06 13.10
CA THR A 155 -16.53 2.44 13.88
C THR A 155 -16.69 0.94 13.65
N LYS A 156 -16.01 0.36 12.65
CA LYS A 156 -16.07 -1.09 12.44
C LYS A 156 -15.25 -1.84 13.50
N PRO A 157 -15.83 -2.91 14.08
CA PRO A 157 -15.23 -3.66 15.18
C PRO A 157 -13.91 -4.31 14.76
N GLY A 158 -12.85 -3.77 15.21
CA GLY A 158 -11.47 -4.12 14.96
C GLY A 158 -10.53 -3.23 15.75
N ALA A 159 -11.07 -2.37 16.64
CA ALA A 159 -10.23 -1.61 17.55
C ALA A 159 -9.32 -2.58 18.32
N PRO A 160 -8.00 -2.36 18.31
CA PRO A 160 -7.07 -3.25 19.01
C PRO A 160 -7.43 -3.26 20.50
N PRO A 161 -7.35 -4.41 21.18
CA PRO A 161 -7.41 -4.44 22.62
C PRO A 161 -6.35 -3.46 23.15
N ARG A 162 -6.72 -2.65 24.13
CA ARG A 162 -5.80 -1.76 24.82
C ARG A 162 -4.59 -2.60 25.24
N TYR A 163 -3.43 -2.28 24.72
CA TYR A 163 -2.19 -2.89 25.13
C TYR A 163 -2.02 -2.57 26.63
N GLN A 164 -2.32 -3.53 27.48
CA GLN A 164 -1.93 -3.45 28.88
C GLN A 164 -0.40 -3.58 28.88
N ARG A 165 0.28 -2.50 29.27
CA ARG A 165 1.71 -2.56 29.52
C ARG A 165 1.90 -3.63 30.59
N ALA A 166 2.58 -4.70 30.24
CA ALA A 166 3.12 -5.61 31.23
C ALA A 166 4.14 -4.80 32.05
N THR A 167 3.82 -4.59 33.32
CA THR A 167 4.72 -4.05 34.35
C THR A 167 5.82 -5.05 34.64
#